data_985ec1c7250dbec583531d0d436b39fd
#
_entry.id   985ec1c7250dbec583531d0d436b39fd
#
_cell.length_a   1.000
_cell.length_b   1.000
_cell.length_c   1.000
_cell.angle_alpha   90.00
_cell.angle_beta   90.00
_cell.angle_gamma   90.00
#
_symmetry.space_group_name_H-M   'P 1'
#
loop_
_entity.id
_entity.type
_entity.pdbx_description
1 polymer ?
#
loop_
_entity_poly.entity_id
_entity_poly.type
_entity_poly.pdbx_seq_one_letter_code
_entity_poly.pdbx_strand_id
1 'polypeptide(L)'
;MVMENSKALPGYLGLFDTYSAATNSAEPYSLLKIASMLAWGLGYFGMPHVLLRFMAIEDEEKLKLSRRVASIWVVISLSVAVFIGIVGLSMTKAGAIETLTGSNSETIIVKIAHLLSTHGVATAIISGVILAGILAATMSTADSQLLAAASSISQNILTDVFLSLIHISEPTRPISIS
;
A
#
# COMPACT_ATOMS: atom_id res chain seq x y z
N MET A 1 9.80 -22.67 18.59
CA MET A 1 9.39 -21.43 19.29
C MET A 1 8.32 -20.65 18.52
N VAL A 2 8.56 -20.10 17.30
CA VAL A 2 7.53 -19.34 16.55
C VAL A 2 6.30 -20.19 16.21
N MET A 3 6.48 -21.40 15.68
CA MET A 3 5.39 -22.31 15.36
C MET A 3 4.70 -22.95 16.58
N GLU A 4 5.39 -23.05 17.68
CA GLU A 4 4.84 -23.61 18.92
C GLU A 4 3.90 -22.62 19.60
N ASN A 5 4.26 -21.33 19.58
CA ASN A 5 3.40 -20.25 20.07
C ASN A 5 2.16 -20.02 19.18
N SER A 6 2.24 -20.24 17.86
CA SER A 6 1.11 -20.11 16.97
C SER A 6 0.09 -21.25 17.10
N LYS A 7 0.52 -22.47 17.43
CA LYS A 7 -0.37 -23.61 17.66
C LYS A 7 -1.19 -23.48 18.96
N ALA A 8 -0.71 -22.70 19.92
CA ALA A 8 -1.38 -22.49 21.21
C ALA A 8 -2.50 -21.43 21.15
N LEU A 9 -2.72 -20.76 20.00
CA LEU A 9 -3.63 -19.64 19.88
C LEU A 9 -4.83 -20.01 19.00
N PRO A 10 -6.00 -20.29 19.59
CA PRO A 10 -7.19 -20.61 18.80
C PRO A 10 -7.55 -19.46 17.86
N GLY A 11 -7.70 -19.79 16.56
CA GLY A 11 -8.09 -18.81 15.53
C GLY A 11 -6.99 -17.86 15.03
N TYR A 12 -5.74 -17.98 15.49
CA TYR A 12 -4.65 -17.08 15.10
C TYR A 12 -4.36 -17.06 13.59
N LEU A 13 -4.48 -18.18 12.91
CA LEU A 13 -4.30 -18.31 11.47
C LEU A 13 -5.64 -18.44 10.71
N GLY A 14 -6.75 -18.09 11.35
CA GLY A 14 -8.06 -18.06 10.71
C GLY A 14 -8.12 -16.99 9.61
N LEU A 15 -8.45 -17.40 8.38
CA LEU A 15 -8.54 -16.46 7.24
C LEU A 15 -9.73 -15.49 7.37
N PHE A 16 -10.73 -15.85 8.14
CA PHE A 16 -11.97 -15.09 8.32
C PHE A 16 -12.13 -14.51 9.73
N ASP A 17 -11.04 -14.51 10.50
CA ASP A 17 -11.05 -14.03 11.88
C ASP A 17 -10.08 -12.85 12.07
N THR A 18 -10.48 -11.90 12.92
CA THR A 18 -9.59 -10.88 13.44
C THR A 18 -9.00 -11.37 14.75
N TYR A 19 -7.70 -11.60 14.80
CA TYR A 19 -7.04 -11.96 16.05
C TYR A 19 -6.58 -10.70 16.78
N SER A 20 -6.94 -10.61 18.07
CA SER A 20 -6.47 -9.56 18.97
C SER A 20 -5.39 -10.10 19.91
N ALA A 21 -4.17 -9.60 19.79
CA ALA A 21 -3.06 -9.97 20.67
C ALA A 21 -3.28 -9.52 22.12
N ALA A 22 -4.04 -8.43 22.33
CA ALA A 22 -4.32 -7.88 23.65
C ALA A 22 -5.29 -8.76 24.46
N THR A 23 -6.34 -9.28 23.81
CA THR A 23 -7.35 -10.15 24.43
C THR A 23 -7.05 -11.63 24.26
N ASN A 24 -6.06 -11.97 23.42
CA ASN A 24 -5.70 -13.33 23.02
C ASN A 24 -6.91 -14.12 22.49
N SER A 25 -7.78 -13.45 21.74
CA SER A 25 -8.99 -14.01 21.18
C SER A 25 -9.11 -13.74 19.69
N ALA A 26 -9.77 -14.62 18.96
CA ALA A 26 -10.15 -14.43 17.57
C ALA A 26 -11.65 -14.16 17.49
N GLU A 27 -12.03 -13.13 16.71
CA GLU A 27 -13.41 -12.79 16.41
C GLU A 27 -13.69 -12.95 14.93
N PRO A 28 -14.79 -13.62 14.53
CA PRO A 28 -15.10 -13.82 13.14
C PRO A 28 -15.44 -12.49 12.45
N TYR A 29 -15.04 -12.33 11.19
CA TYR A 29 -15.44 -11.19 10.38
C TYR A 29 -16.95 -11.19 10.13
N SER A 30 -17.59 -10.05 10.36
CA SER A 30 -18.95 -9.84 9.90
C SER A 30 -19.01 -9.78 8.37
N LEU A 31 -20.15 -10.17 7.78
CA LEU A 31 -20.36 -10.08 6.32
C LEU A 31 -20.11 -8.65 5.80
N LEU A 32 -20.52 -7.64 6.56
CA LEU A 32 -20.28 -6.24 6.22
C LEU A 32 -18.80 -5.91 6.15
N LYS A 33 -18.00 -6.43 7.08
CA LYS A 33 -16.54 -6.23 7.09
C LYS A 33 -15.87 -6.91 5.90
N ILE A 34 -16.30 -8.13 5.57
CA ILE A 34 -15.81 -8.86 4.39
C ILE A 34 -16.14 -8.08 3.12
N ALA A 35 -17.40 -7.63 2.96
CA ALA A 35 -17.82 -6.82 1.82
C ALA A 35 -17.04 -5.51 1.70
N SER A 36 -16.80 -4.83 2.82
CA SER A 36 -16.00 -3.60 2.86
C SER A 36 -14.55 -3.82 2.43
N MET A 37 -13.93 -4.91 2.89
CA MET A 37 -12.54 -5.24 2.50
C MET A 37 -12.44 -5.60 1.01
N LEU A 38 -13.43 -6.29 0.45
CA LEU A 38 -13.49 -6.60 -0.98
C LEU A 38 -13.76 -5.34 -1.82
N ALA A 39 -14.65 -4.47 -1.35
CA ALA A 39 -14.96 -3.20 -2.02
C ALA A 39 -13.73 -2.26 -2.10
N TRP A 40 -12.83 -2.33 -1.12
CA TRP A 40 -11.59 -1.56 -1.15
C TRP A 40 -10.70 -1.93 -2.36
N GLY A 41 -10.61 -3.23 -2.68
CA GLY A 41 -9.92 -3.69 -3.87
C GLY A 41 -10.53 -3.14 -5.17
N LEU A 42 -11.86 -3.04 -5.25
CA LEU A 42 -12.54 -2.46 -6.41
C LEU A 42 -12.24 -0.95 -6.54
N GLY A 43 -12.17 -0.21 -5.43
CA GLY A 43 -11.82 1.21 -5.43
C GLY A 43 -10.41 1.49 -5.98
N TYR A 44 -9.50 0.53 -5.84
CA TYR A 44 -8.13 0.66 -6.36
C TYR A 44 -8.07 0.78 -7.88
N PHE A 45 -9.03 0.18 -8.61
CA PHE A 45 -9.12 0.30 -10.08
C PHE A 45 -9.52 1.72 -10.54
N GLY A 46 -10.15 2.51 -9.69
CA GLY A 46 -10.53 3.90 -9.98
C GLY A 46 -9.44 4.93 -9.69
N MET A 47 -8.30 4.54 -9.15
CA MET A 47 -7.23 5.46 -8.79
C MET A 47 -6.48 5.99 -10.02
N PRO A 48 -6.42 7.32 -10.27
CA PRO A 48 -5.84 7.91 -11.48
C PRO A 48 -4.40 7.45 -11.75
N HIS A 49 -3.55 7.41 -10.73
CA HIS A 49 -2.16 6.98 -10.86
C HIS A 49 -2.00 5.49 -11.22
N VAL A 50 -2.99 4.66 -10.92
CA VAL A 50 -3.03 3.24 -11.34
C VAL A 50 -3.47 3.16 -12.80
N LEU A 51 -4.53 3.87 -13.18
CA LEU A 51 -5.05 3.90 -14.55
C LEU A 51 -3.99 4.43 -15.53
N LEU A 52 -3.29 5.50 -15.19
CA LEU A 52 -2.22 6.06 -16.03
C LEU A 52 -1.13 5.03 -16.34
N ARG A 53 -0.80 4.15 -15.40
CA ARG A 53 0.19 3.07 -15.63
C ARG A 53 -0.30 2.02 -16.64
N PHE A 54 -1.59 1.70 -16.63
CA PHE A 54 -2.17 0.80 -17.64
C PHE A 54 -2.25 1.46 -19.00
N MET A 55 -2.61 2.74 -19.07
CA MET A 55 -2.70 3.50 -20.31
C MET A 55 -1.33 3.77 -20.95
N ALA A 56 -0.26 3.82 -20.16
CA ALA A 56 1.10 4.05 -20.65
C ALA A 56 1.78 2.80 -21.23
N ILE A 57 1.12 1.64 -21.21
CA ILE A 57 1.66 0.42 -21.80
C ILE A 57 1.51 0.47 -23.31
N GLU A 58 2.63 0.38 -24.00
CA GLU A 58 2.74 0.51 -25.46
C GLU A 58 2.10 -0.65 -26.25
N ASP A 59 2.07 -1.86 -25.65
CA ASP A 59 1.65 -3.08 -26.34
C ASP A 59 0.85 -4.00 -25.40
N GLU A 60 -0.24 -4.57 -25.91
CA GLU A 60 -1.12 -5.47 -25.17
C GLU A 60 -0.41 -6.74 -24.67
N GLU A 61 0.59 -7.23 -25.42
CA GLU A 61 1.36 -8.40 -24.98
C GLU A 61 2.22 -8.09 -23.75
N LYS A 62 2.76 -6.87 -23.66
CA LYS A 62 3.51 -6.41 -22.48
C LYS A 62 2.61 -6.31 -21.25
N LEU A 63 1.32 -6.08 -21.42
CA LEU A 63 0.33 -6.09 -20.33
C LEU A 63 0.24 -7.46 -19.66
N LYS A 64 0.26 -8.55 -20.44
CA LYS A 64 0.24 -9.93 -19.91
C LYS A 64 1.48 -10.22 -19.07
N LEU A 65 2.64 -9.77 -19.54
CA LEU A 65 3.91 -9.92 -18.81
C LEU A 65 3.88 -9.10 -17.51
N SER A 66 3.47 -7.82 -17.58
CA SER A 66 3.35 -6.94 -16.44
C SER A 66 2.43 -7.54 -15.37
N ARG A 67 1.27 -8.08 -15.76
CA ARG A 67 0.35 -8.76 -14.84
C ARG A 67 0.99 -9.96 -14.14
N ARG A 68 1.73 -10.80 -14.87
CA ARG A 68 2.42 -11.98 -14.28
C ARG A 68 3.46 -11.54 -13.26
N VAL A 69 4.32 -10.59 -13.62
CA VAL A 69 5.36 -10.05 -12.73
C VAL A 69 4.72 -9.44 -11.48
N ALA A 70 3.70 -8.59 -11.66
CA ALA A 70 2.98 -7.98 -10.53
C ALA A 70 2.32 -9.04 -9.62
N SER A 71 1.69 -10.07 -10.19
CA SER A 71 1.05 -11.13 -9.39
C SER A 71 2.08 -11.91 -8.56
N ILE A 72 3.22 -12.29 -9.15
CA ILE A 72 4.29 -12.97 -8.43
C ILE A 72 4.83 -12.09 -7.31
N TRP A 73 5.08 -10.81 -7.62
CA TRP A 73 5.57 -9.84 -6.65
C TRP A 73 4.61 -9.65 -5.47
N VAL A 74 3.31 -9.55 -5.74
CA VAL A 74 2.27 -9.41 -4.69
C VAL A 74 2.26 -10.64 -3.80
N VAL A 75 2.32 -11.85 -4.36
CA VAL A 75 2.36 -13.08 -3.56
C VAL A 75 3.58 -13.12 -2.64
N ILE A 76 4.76 -12.76 -3.16
CA ILE A 76 5.99 -12.70 -2.35
C ILE A 76 5.86 -11.65 -1.26
N SER A 77 5.43 -10.44 -1.59
CA SER A 77 5.31 -9.34 -0.64
C SER A 77 4.31 -9.62 0.48
N LEU A 78 3.14 -10.17 0.14
CA LEU A 78 2.13 -10.54 1.14
C LEU A 78 2.62 -11.69 2.03
N SER A 79 3.32 -12.68 1.48
CA SER A 79 3.89 -13.77 2.26
C SER A 79 4.92 -13.25 3.26
N VAL A 80 5.78 -12.34 2.86
CA VAL A 80 6.76 -11.69 3.74
C VAL A 80 6.05 -10.85 4.81
N ALA A 81 5.00 -10.11 4.46
CA ALA A 81 4.23 -9.32 5.43
C ALA A 81 3.57 -10.20 6.51
N VAL A 82 2.96 -11.32 6.11
CA VAL A 82 2.38 -12.30 7.04
C VAL A 82 3.48 -12.88 7.95
N PHE A 83 4.63 -13.23 7.38
CA PHE A 83 5.76 -13.75 8.14
C PHE A 83 6.27 -12.75 9.19
N ILE A 84 6.40 -11.47 8.82
CA ILE A 84 6.76 -10.38 9.75
C ILE A 84 5.74 -10.30 10.90
N GLY A 85 4.45 -10.41 10.61
CA GLY A 85 3.40 -10.41 11.63
C GLY A 85 3.54 -11.59 12.61
N ILE A 86 3.81 -12.79 12.11
CA ILE A 86 4.00 -14.00 12.93
C ILE A 86 5.23 -13.85 13.83
N VAL A 87 6.36 -13.40 13.27
CA VAL A 87 7.58 -13.15 14.03
C VAL A 87 7.35 -12.06 15.08
N GLY A 88 6.71 -10.96 14.69
CA GLY A 88 6.39 -9.86 15.59
C GLY A 88 5.54 -10.28 16.79
N LEU A 89 4.50 -11.08 16.57
CA LEU A 89 3.70 -11.64 17.67
C LEU A 89 4.53 -12.53 18.60
N SER A 90 5.41 -13.35 18.04
CA SER A 90 6.30 -14.20 18.84
C SER A 90 7.25 -13.38 19.70
N MET A 91 7.78 -12.27 19.18
CA MET A 91 8.65 -11.35 19.91
C MET A 91 7.90 -10.60 21.02
N THR A 92 6.65 -10.19 20.74
CA THR A 92 5.76 -9.58 21.75
C THR A 92 5.50 -10.56 22.90
N LYS A 93 5.19 -11.83 22.59
CA LYS A 93 4.95 -12.86 23.62
C LYS A 93 6.21 -13.23 24.41
N ALA A 94 7.39 -13.10 23.80
CA ALA A 94 8.67 -13.26 24.47
C ALA A 94 9.07 -12.04 25.33
N GLY A 95 8.27 -10.97 25.32
CA GLY A 95 8.56 -9.74 26.05
C GLY A 95 9.67 -8.87 25.43
N ALA A 96 10.12 -9.19 24.21
CA ALA A 96 11.14 -8.43 23.50
C ALA A 96 10.59 -7.13 22.89
N ILE A 97 9.30 -7.09 22.59
CA ILE A 97 8.57 -5.93 22.06
C ILE A 97 7.30 -5.75 22.89
N GLU A 98 6.92 -4.51 23.18
CA GLU A 98 5.66 -4.19 23.85
C GLU A 98 4.43 -4.67 23.05
N THR A 99 3.34 -4.95 23.75
CA THR A 99 2.09 -5.36 23.10
C THR A 99 1.52 -4.17 22.32
N LEU A 100 1.45 -4.33 21.00
CA LEU A 100 0.90 -3.32 20.09
C LEU A 100 -0.60 -3.55 19.90
N THR A 101 -1.40 -2.49 20.02
CA THR A 101 -2.87 -2.53 19.89
C THR A 101 -3.36 -1.50 18.89
N GLY A 102 -4.44 -1.80 18.18
CA GLY A 102 -5.04 -0.90 17.20
C GLY A 102 -4.07 -0.53 16.09
N SER A 103 -4.03 0.75 15.72
CA SER A 103 -3.14 1.27 14.66
C SER A 103 -1.65 1.15 14.98
N ASN A 104 -1.28 1.02 16.24
CA ASN A 104 0.13 0.80 16.61
C ASN A 104 0.65 -0.57 16.11
N SER A 105 -0.23 -1.53 15.82
CA SER A 105 0.16 -2.81 15.24
C SER A 105 0.87 -2.69 13.89
N GLU A 106 0.58 -1.62 13.14
CA GLU A 106 1.22 -1.32 11.85
C GLU A 106 2.70 -0.95 12.01
N THR A 107 3.14 -0.53 13.20
CA THR A 107 4.53 -0.16 13.48
C THR A 107 5.43 -1.35 13.83
N ILE A 108 4.94 -2.58 13.77
CA ILE A 108 5.67 -3.78 14.18
C ILE A 108 7.04 -3.91 13.50
N ILE A 109 7.12 -3.64 12.19
CA ILE A 109 8.38 -3.71 11.44
C ILE A 109 9.39 -2.66 11.92
N VAL A 110 8.92 -1.47 12.32
CA VAL A 110 9.77 -0.41 12.86
C VAL A 110 10.31 -0.81 14.24
N LYS A 111 9.48 -1.43 15.08
CA LYS A 111 9.90 -1.95 16.39
C LYS A 111 10.90 -3.09 16.25
N ILE A 112 10.69 -4.00 15.31
CA ILE A 112 11.66 -5.07 15.00
C ILE A 112 12.98 -4.47 14.51
N ALA A 113 12.93 -3.50 13.59
CA ALA A 113 14.11 -2.80 13.10
C ALA A 113 14.87 -2.09 14.23
N HIS A 114 14.13 -1.41 15.12
CA HIS A 114 14.73 -0.77 16.29
C HIS A 114 15.43 -1.79 17.20
N LEU A 115 14.76 -2.90 17.53
CA LEU A 115 15.36 -3.95 18.34
C LEU A 115 16.61 -4.54 17.66
N LEU A 116 16.55 -4.76 16.35
CA LEU A 116 17.69 -5.26 15.59
C LEU A 116 18.89 -4.31 15.65
N SER A 117 18.65 -3.00 15.64
CA SER A 117 19.71 -1.98 15.69
C SER A 117 20.54 -1.98 16.99
N THR A 118 20.00 -2.56 18.06
CA THR A 118 20.70 -2.62 19.37
C THR A 118 21.69 -3.78 19.47
N HIS A 119 21.73 -4.71 18.50
CA HIS A 119 22.53 -5.93 18.55
C HIS A 119 23.88 -5.82 17.84
N GLY A 120 24.31 -4.62 17.47
CA GLY A 120 25.63 -4.37 16.89
C GLY A 120 25.60 -3.58 15.58
N VAL A 121 26.77 -3.21 15.08
CA VAL A 121 26.90 -2.30 13.91
C VAL A 121 26.31 -2.93 12.64
N ALA A 122 26.59 -4.21 12.38
CA ALA A 122 26.08 -4.88 11.17
C ALA A 122 24.54 -4.93 11.15
N THR A 123 23.93 -5.27 12.28
CA THR A 123 22.47 -5.31 12.44
C THR A 123 21.85 -3.91 12.41
N ALA A 124 22.56 -2.89 12.90
CA ALA A 124 22.14 -1.50 12.79
C ALA A 124 22.10 -1.02 11.32
N ILE A 125 23.08 -1.42 10.52
CA ILE A 125 23.06 -1.13 9.06
C ILE A 125 21.86 -1.79 8.39
N ILE A 126 21.61 -3.07 8.66
CA ILE A 126 20.44 -3.78 8.09
C ILE A 126 19.12 -3.08 8.50
N SER A 127 19.02 -2.70 9.77
CA SER A 127 17.89 -1.94 10.30
C SER A 127 17.69 -0.62 9.56
N GLY A 128 18.78 0.12 9.33
CA GLY A 128 18.76 1.35 8.54
C GLY A 128 18.27 1.15 7.12
N VAL A 129 18.71 0.08 6.45
CA VAL A 129 18.26 -0.28 5.10
C VAL A 129 16.76 -0.62 5.09
N ILE A 130 16.24 -1.34 6.08
CA ILE A 130 14.81 -1.64 6.20
C ILE A 130 14.00 -0.35 6.32
N LEU A 131 14.40 0.55 7.23
CA LEU A 131 13.69 1.82 7.43
C LEU A 131 13.78 2.74 6.22
N ALA A 132 14.94 2.80 5.57
CA ALA A 132 15.12 3.54 4.32
C ALA A 132 14.24 2.98 3.19
N GLY A 133 14.09 1.65 3.10
CA GLY A 133 13.21 1.00 2.14
C GLY A 133 11.74 1.36 2.34
N ILE A 134 11.26 1.39 3.59
CA ILE A 134 9.90 1.81 3.94
C ILE A 134 9.67 3.26 3.52
N LEU A 135 10.61 4.15 3.85
CA LEU A 135 10.53 5.56 3.51
C LEU A 135 10.53 5.76 1.98
N ALA A 136 11.42 5.07 1.25
CA ALA A 136 11.50 5.15 -0.20
C ALA A 136 10.20 4.68 -0.87
N ALA A 137 9.59 3.59 -0.39
CA ALA A 137 8.30 3.09 -0.89
C ALA A 137 7.17 4.11 -0.68
N THR A 138 7.13 4.76 0.48
CA THR A 138 6.15 5.80 0.80
C THR A 138 6.34 7.03 -0.09
N MET A 139 7.57 7.49 -0.27
CA MET A 139 7.88 8.64 -1.14
C MET A 139 7.53 8.36 -2.59
N SER A 140 7.86 7.19 -3.12
CA SER A 140 7.52 6.80 -4.50
C SER A 140 6.01 6.82 -4.77
N THR A 141 5.21 6.41 -3.78
CA THR A 141 3.75 6.46 -3.90
C THR A 141 3.24 7.90 -3.80
N ALA A 142 3.75 8.69 -2.87
CA ALA A 142 3.40 10.10 -2.72
C ALA A 142 3.71 10.91 -3.99
N ASP A 143 4.88 10.72 -4.58
CA ASP A 143 5.29 11.40 -5.82
C ASP A 143 4.31 11.10 -6.97
N SER A 144 3.94 9.84 -7.18
CA SER A 144 3.00 9.47 -8.24
C SER A 144 1.59 10.04 -8.02
N GLN A 145 1.13 10.14 -6.78
CA GLN A 145 -0.16 10.75 -6.43
C GLN A 145 -0.13 12.26 -6.60
N LEU A 146 0.93 12.92 -6.15
CA LEU A 146 1.12 14.36 -6.30
C LEU A 146 1.20 14.77 -7.79
N LEU A 147 1.93 13.99 -8.60
CA LEU A 147 2.02 14.23 -10.03
C LEU A 147 0.65 14.09 -10.72
N ALA A 148 -0.13 13.06 -10.38
CA ALA A 148 -1.48 12.89 -10.91
C ALA A 148 -2.41 14.02 -10.48
N ALA A 149 -2.35 14.46 -9.23
CA ALA A 149 -3.13 15.56 -8.70
C ALA A 149 -2.75 16.90 -9.39
N ALA A 150 -1.46 17.19 -9.49
CA ALA A 150 -0.95 18.40 -10.15
C ALA A 150 -1.35 18.45 -11.64
N SER A 151 -1.25 17.31 -12.34
CA SER A 151 -1.68 17.20 -13.73
C SER A 151 -3.19 17.44 -13.88
N SER A 152 -4.01 16.87 -12.99
CA SER A 152 -5.46 17.09 -13.02
C SER A 152 -5.84 18.54 -12.75
N ILE A 153 -5.17 19.21 -11.82
CA ILE A 153 -5.38 20.63 -11.54
C ILE A 153 -4.97 21.48 -12.76
N SER A 154 -3.78 21.22 -13.30
CA SER A 154 -3.25 21.99 -14.42
C SER A 154 -4.11 21.84 -15.69
N GLN A 155 -4.48 20.62 -16.05
CA GLN A 155 -5.24 20.36 -17.27
C GLN A 155 -6.72 20.72 -17.14
N ASN A 156 -7.37 20.30 -16.06
CA ASN A 156 -8.82 20.46 -15.96
C ASN A 156 -9.22 21.87 -15.47
N ILE A 157 -8.45 22.48 -14.57
CA ILE A 157 -8.81 23.78 -14.01
C ILE A 157 -8.20 24.93 -14.83
N LEU A 158 -6.89 24.88 -15.10
CA LEU A 158 -6.25 25.98 -15.83
C LEU A 158 -6.64 25.97 -17.30
N THR A 159 -6.67 24.83 -17.96
CA THR A 159 -6.96 24.76 -19.40
C THR A 159 -8.43 24.93 -19.68
N ASP A 160 -9.30 24.20 -18.99
CA ASP A 160 -10.72 24.22 -19.28
C ASP A 160 -11.44 25.44 -18.72
N VAL A 161 -11.02 25.97 -17.57
CA VAL A 161 -11.68 27.14 -16.96
C VAL A 161 -11.07 28.44 -17.48
N PHE A 162 -9.74 28.60 -17.45
CA PHE A 162 -9.11 29.86 -17.79
C PHE A 162 -8.86 30.03 -19.30
N LEU A 163 -8.38 28.99 -19.98
CA LEU A 163 -8.11 29.11 -21.42
C LEU A 163 -9.37 29.02 -22.27
N SER A 164 -10.42 28.31 -21.83
CA SER A 164 -11.71 28.36 -22.54
C SER A 164 -12.33 29.74 -22.50
N LEU A 165 -12.16 30.51 -21.42
CA LEU A 165 -12.60 31.90 -21.33
C LEU A 165 -11.83 32.83 -22.27
N ILE A 166 -10.57 32.53 -22.59
CA ILE A 166 -9.76 33.28 -23.52
C ILE A 166 -10.19 33.00 -24.99
N HIS A 167 -10.54 31.74 -25.30
CA HIS A 167 -11.03 31.36 -26.63
C HIS A 167 -12.42 31.88 -26.97
N ILE A 168 -13.27 32.19 -25.99
CA ILE A 168 -14.57 32.83 -26.19
C ILE A 168 -14.41 34.28 -26.70
N SER A 169 -13.26 34.89 -26.49
CA SER A 169 -12.96 36.25 -26.93
C SER A 169 -12.23 36.34 -28.28
N GLU A 170 -11.92 35.23 -28.95
CA GLU A 170 -11.40 35.27 -30.31
C GLU A 170 -12.53 35.67 -31.30
N PRO A 171 -12.40 36.82 -31.99
CA PRO A 171 -13.39 37.17 -33.00
C PRO A 171 -13.35 36.13 -34.11
N THR A 172 -14.51 35.56 -34.42
CA THR A 172 -14.71 34.69 -35.58
C THR A 172 -14.07 35.31 -36.79
N ARG A 173 -13.00 34.74 -37.33
CA ARG A 173 -12.44 35.17 -38.61
C ARG A 173 -13.53 35.01 -39.66
N PRO A 174 -13.89 36.07 -40.42
CA PRO A 174 -14.83 35.94 -41.51
C PRO A 174 -14.22 34.98 -42.52
N ILE A 175 -14.96 33.93 -42.85
CA ILE A 175 -14.62 33.00 -43.93
C ILE A 175 -14.74 33.84 -45.21
N SER A 176 -13.60 34.24 -45.81
CA SER A 176 -13.60 34.82 -47.14
C SER A 176 -13.95 33.72 -48.13
N ILE A 177 -15.19 33.74 -48.61
CA ILE A 177 -15.63 32.97 -49.77
C ILE A 177 -15.08 33.68 -51.01
N SER A 178 -14.11 33.08 -51.67
CA SER A 178 -13.70 33.41 -53.02
C SER A 178 -13.87 32.22 -53.92
#